data_b3670e9d549f7bac64dbaea0d112b8dd
#
_entry.id   b3670e9d549f7bac64dbaea0d112b8dd
#
_cell.length_a   1.000
_cell.length_b   1.000
_cell.length_c   1.000
_cell.angle_alpha   90.00
_cell.angle_beta   90.00
_cell.angle_gamma   90.00
#
_symmetry.space_group_name_H-M   'P 1'
#
loop_
_entity.id
_entity.type
_entity.pdbx_description
1 polymer ?
#
loop_
_entity_poly.entity_id
_entity_poly.type
_entity_poly.pdbx_seq_one_letter_code
_entity_poly.pdbx_strand_id
1 'polypeptide(L)'
;TFFDSGTFLSYNANMRQLLFDKIQGTQMVVFNRFQSDMDKMEFHKIVRGITRRSDIVYERADGQAEYDDIEDPLPFDVNAPVIGIEDRDYAFFYRDLSENMKEYIGKTVKFKGMVATDKRLPPDNVVVGRHVMTCCEADIQYSGLACILPRPLGLKTRDWIEITAKIELKQHTIYRGKGPVLVAERAERCTPPDEQLATFY
;
A
#
# COMPACT_ATOMS: atom_id res chain seq x y z
N THR A 1 9.31 -19.02 -1.59
CA THR A 1 10.60 -18.56 -2.13
C THR A 1 11.68 -18.71 -1.06
N PHE A 2 12.91 -19.09 -1.46
CA PHE A 2 14.06 -19.23 -0.57
C PHE A 2 15.10 -18.16 -0.89
N PHE A 3 15.66 -17.57 0.16
CA PHE A 3 16.79 -16.63 0.08
C PHE A 3 17.90 -17.07 1.02
N ASP A 4 19.12 -16.91 0.57
CA ASP A 4 20.30 -17.03 1.43
C ASP A 4 20.44 -15.81 2.31
N SER A 5 20.39 -16.00 3.63
CA SER A 5 20.45 -14.90 4.60
C SER A 5 21.73 -14.06 4.49
N GLY A 6 22.86 -14.71 4.20
CA GLY A 6 24.15 -14.03 4.08
C GLY A 6 24.28 -13.09 2.88
N THR A 7 23.41 -13.27 1.86
CA THR A 7 23.43 -12.47 0.63
C THR A 7 22.21 -11.60 0.44
N PHE A 8 21.12 -11.85 1.17
CA PHE A 8 19.83 -11.20 0.99
C PHE A 8 19.89 -9.67 1.05
N LEU A 9 20.53 -9.11 2.07
CA LEU A 9 20.67 -7.67 2.23
C LEU A 9 21.47 -7.03 1.09
N SER A 10 22.49 -7.73 0.59
CA SER A 10 23.24 -7.30 -0.58
C SER A 10 22.38 -7.31 -1.85
N TYR A 11 21.54 -8.34 -2.01
CA TYR A 11 20.56 -8.37 -3.10
C TYR A 11 19.53 -7.24 -2.98
N ASN A 12 19.06 -6.95 -1.76
CA ASN A 12 18.15 -5.83 -1.53
C ASN A 12 18.77 -4.49 -1.91
N ALA A 13 20.04 -4.29 -1.60
CA ALA A 13 20.76 -3.05 -1.93
C ALA A 13 21.03 -2.88 -3.43
N ASN A 14 21.33 -3.96 -4.15
CA ASN A 14 21.84 -3.89 -5.54
C ASN A 14 20.87 -4.38 -6.61
N MET A 15 19.89 -5.22 -6.25
CA MET A 15 18.96 -5.87 -7.18
C MET A 15 17.52 -5.85 -6.64
N ARG A 16 17.12 -4.72 -6.09
CA ARG A 16 15.87 -4.59 -5.33
C ARG A 16 14.62 -4.97 -6.13
N GLN A 17 14.56 -4.60 -7.41
CA GLN A 17 13.44 -4.97 -8.28
C GLN A 17 13.31 -6.49 -8.44
N LEU A 18 14.42 -7.20 -8.62
CA LEU A 18 14.42 -8.66 -8.70
C LEU A 18 13.93 -9.30 -7.41
N LEU A 19 14.32 -8.73 -6.26
CA LEU A 19 13.87 -9.18 -4.95
C LEU A 19 12.36 -8.97 -4.80
N PHE A 20 11.87 -7.78 -5.17
CA PHE A 20 10.45 -7.43 -5.16
C PHE A 20 9.64 -8.43 -5.98
N ASP A 21 10.03 -8.69 -7.23
CA ASP A 21 9.33 -9.61 -8.14
C ASP A 21 9.27 -11.05 -7.60
N LYS A 22 10.29 -11.46 -6.83
CA LYS A 22 10.35 -12.79 -6.23
C LYS A 22 9.51 -12.93 -4.95
N ILE A 23 9.34 -11.86 -4.20
CA ILE A 23 8.57 -11.85 -2.94
C ILE A 23 7.10 -11.57 -3.22
N GLN A 24 6.80 -10.67 -4.17
CA GLN A 24 5.44 -10.32 -4.49
C GLN A 24 4.62 -11.56 -4.93
N GLY A 25 3.51 -11.79 -4.23
CA GLY A 25 2.61 -12.91 -4.53
C GLY A 25 3.08 -14.29 -4.03
N THR A 26 4.22 -14.38 -3.35
CA THR A 26 4.63 -15.62 -2.69
C THR A 26 3.86 -15.82 -1.37
N GLN A 27 3.58 -17.06 -1.01
CA GLN A 27 2.90 -17.39 0.26
C GLN A 27 3.89 -17.48 1.42
N MET A 28 5.14 -17.84 1.13
CA MET A 28 6.16 -18.04 2.15
C MET A 28 7.53 -17.60 1.64
N VAL A 29 8.23 -16.85 2.48
CA VAL A 29 9.63 -16.45 2.31
C VAL A 29 10.47 -17.18 3.34
N VAL A 30 11.43 -17.97 2.90
CA VAL A 30 12.34 -18.71 3.77
C VAL A 30 13.75 -18.13 3.65
N PHE A 31 14.28 -17.67 4.76
CA PHE A 31 15.65 -17.24 4.90
C PHE A 31 16.48 -18.40 5.41
N ASN A 32 17.18 -19.11 4.51
CA ASN A 32 18.02 -20.24 4.91
C ASN A 32 19.39 -19.78 5.42
N ARG A 33 20.05 -20.65 6.19
CA ARG A 33 21.35 -20.36 6.82
C ARG A 33 21.35 -19.10 7.70
N PHE A 34 20.21 -18.82 8.32
CA PHE A 34 20.05 -17.68 9.21
C PHE A 34 20.92 -17.87 10.46
N GLN A 35 21.71 -16.86 10.82
CA GLN A 35 22.63 -16.89 11.96
C GLN A 35 22.07 -16.06 13.11
N SER A 36 22.43 -16.43 14.34
CA SER A 36 21.91 -15.80 15.55
C SER A 36 22.34 -14.35 15.78
N ASP A 37 23.36 -13.91 15.06
CA ASP A 37 23.87 -12.52 15.08
C ASP A 37 23.23 -11.62 14.03
N MET A 38 22.36 -12.18 13.14
CA MET A 38 21.61 -11.40 12.15
C MET A 38 20.38 -10.76 12.78
N ASP A 39 20.10 -9.52 12.41
CA ASP A 39 18.92 -8.79 12.86
C ASP A 39 17.67 -9.18 12.08
N LYS A 40 16.81 -10.01 12.67
CA LYS A 40 15.52 -10.41 12.08
C LYS A 40 14.66 -9.22 11.65
N MET A 41 14.70 -8.12 12.41
CA MET A 41 13.89 -6.93 12.11
C MET A 41 14.24 -6.33 10.75
N GLU A 42 15.49 -6.36 10.33
CA GLU A 42 15.91 -5.86 9.02
C GLU A 42 15.31 -6.70 7.88
N PHE A 43 15.34 -8.03 8.00
CA PHE A 43 14.72 -8.95 7.04
C PHE A 43 13.19 -8.80 7.01
N HIS A 44 12.58 -8.74 8.20
CA HIS A 44 11.16 -8.53 8.38
C HIS A 44 10.68 -7.26 7.65
N LYS A 45 11.29 -6.11 7.91
CA LYS A 45 10.93 -4.82 7.30
C LYS A 45 10.97 -4.86 5.78
N ILE A 46 11.99 -5.50 5.20
CA ILE A 46 12.10 -5.62 3.74
C ILE A 46 10.94 -6.42 3.17
N VAL A 47 10.62 -7.58 3.74
CA VAL A 47 9.50 -8.42 3.27
C VAL A 47 8.17 -7.71 3.48
N ARG A 48 7.96 -7.13 4.67
CA ARG A 48 6.70 -6.42 5.02
C ARG A 48 6.51 -5.14 4.21
N GLY A 49 7.58 -4.50 3.74
CA GLY A 49 7.51 -3.42 2.76
C GLY A 49 6.93 -3.88 1.41
N ILE A 50 7.09 -5.14 1.05
CA ILE A 50 6.60 -5.71 -0.22
C ILE A 50 5.22 -6.35 -0.05
N THR A 51 5.02 -7.18 0.97
CA THR A 51 3.75 -7.88 1.22
C THR A 51 3.58 -8.21 2.70
N ARG A 52 2.34 -8.12 3.17
CA ARG A 52 1.95 -8.57 4.53
C ARG A 52 1.44 -10.00 4.56
N ARG A 53 1.19 -10.61 3.41
CA ARG A 53 0.55 -11.93 3.28
C ARG A 53 1.49 -13.11 3.38
N SER A 54 2.78 -12.90 3.12
CA SER A 54 3.76 -13.99 3.14
C SER A 54 4.11 -14.36 4.56
N ASP A 55 4.13 -15.66 4.86
CA ASP A 55 4.82 -16.14 6.04
C ASP A 55 6.32 -15.94 5.88
N ILE A 56 6.99 -15.54 6.95
CA ILE A 56 8.45 -15.42 6.99
C ILE A 56 8.99 -16.52 7.90
N VAL A 57 9.97 -17.24 7.42
CA VAL A 57 10.60 -18.36 8.13
C VAL A 57 12.12 -18.18 8.10
N TYR A 58 12.75 -18.33 9.26
CA TYR A 58 14.19 -18.31 9.42
C TYR A 58 14.68 -19.74 9.66
N GLU A 59 15.45 -20.29 8.73
CA GLU A 59 16.02 -21.63 8.81
C GLU A 59 17.52 -21.57 9.12
N ARG A 60 17.94 -22.20 10.19
CA ARG A 60 19.32 -22.29 10.62
C ARG A 60 20.08 -23.39 9.90
N ALA A 61 21.41 -23.34 9.97
CA ALA A 61 22.28 -24.36 9.33
C ALA A 61 22.11 -25.76 9.91
N ASP A 62 21.61 -25.91 11.13
CA ASP A 62 21.29 -27.18 11.78
C ASP A 62 19.92 -27.76 11.40
N GLY A 63 19.17 -27.07 10.52
CA GLY A 63 17.85 -27.45 10.05
C GLY A 63 16.71 -27.02 10.98
N GLN A 64 16.99 -26.31 12.08
CA GLN A 64 15.94 -25.71 12.89
C GLN A 64 15.34 -24.52 12.13
N ALA A 65 14.01 -24.45 12.11
CA ALA A 65 13.28 -23.37 11.48
C ALA A 65 12.31 -22.74 12.47
N GLU A 66 12.21 -21.42 12.42
CA GLU A 66 11.28 -20.65 13.24
C GLU A 66 10.51 -19.66 12.37
N TYR A 67 9.23 -19.50 12.64
CA TYR A 67 8.41 -18.47 12.02
C TYR A 67 8.75 -17.11 12.62
N ASP A 68 8.58 -16.09 11.76
CA ASP A 68 8.68 -14.71 12.20
C ASP A 68 7.54 -14.38 13.18
N ASP A 69 7.89 -13.90 14.36
CA ASP A 69 6.98 -13.54 15.45
C ASP A 69 6.90 -12.02 15.67
N ILE A 70 7.50 -11.24 14.77
CA ILE A 70 7.50 -9.78 14.85
C ILE A 70 6.11 -9.24 14.48
N GLU A 71 5.50 -8.51 15.40
CA GLU A 71 4.24 -7.81 15.15
C GLU A 71 4.46 -6.60 14.23
N ASP A 72 3.59 -6.47 13.24
CA ASP A 72 3.62 -5.37 12.28
C ASP A 72 2.21 -4.76 12.18
N PRO A 73 1.76 -4.00 13.21
CA PRO A 73 0.46 -3.39 13.20
C PRO A 73 0.34 -2.33 12.10
N LEU A 74 -0.88 -2.13 11.59
CA LEU A 74 -1.14 -0.98 10.72
C LEU A 74 -0.98 0.31 11.52
N PRO A 75 -0.45 1.38 10.90
CA PRO A 75 -0.26 2.66 11.58
C PRO A 75 -1.57 3.43 11.84
N PHE A 76 -2.71 2.84 11.47
CA PHE A 76 -4.06 3.39 11.66
C PHE A 76 -5.02 2.29 12.14
N ASP A 77 -6.07 2.69 12.84
CA ASP A 77 -7.11 1.77 13.32
C ASP A 77 -8.16 1.50 12.23
N VAL A 78 -8.11 0.30 11.65
CA VAL A 78 -9.07 -0.16 10.64
C VAL A 78 -10.50 -0.24 11.19
N ASN A 79 -10.68 -0.37 12.51
CA ASN A 79 -11.99 -0.50 13.16
C ASN A 79 -12.56 0.84 13.63
N ALA A 80 -11.84 1.94 13.42
CA ALA A 80 -12.36 3.27 13.74
C ALA A 80 -13.61 3.58 12.92
N PRO A 81 -14.58 4.36 13.46
CA PRO A 81 -15.76 4.81 12.72
C PRO A 81 -15.43 5.54 11.42
N VAL A 82 -14.35 6.29 11.42
CA VAL A 82 -13.70 6.90 10.26
C VAL A 82 -12.21 6.56 10.34
N ILE A 83 -11.72 5.79 9.39
CA ILE A 83 -10.30 5.41 9.34
C ILE A 83 -9.51 6.64 8.86
N GLY A 84 -8.82 7.31 9.78
CA GLY A 84 -7.94 8.42 9.47
C GLY A 84 -6.61 7.90 8.92
N ILE A 85 -6.29 8.27 7.69
CA ILE A 85 -5.00 7.93 7.07
C ILE A 85 -4.15 9.19 7.05
N GLU A 86 -3.10 9.20 7.83
CA GLU A 86 -2.13 10.30 7.83
C GLU A 86 -1.34 10.34 6.52
N ASP A 87 -0.72 11.49 6.24
CA ASP A 87 -0.02 11.68 4.98
C ASP A 87 1.09 10.63 4.76
N ARG A 88 1.83 10.24 5.80
CA ARG A 88 2.87 9.21 5.76
C ARG A 88 2.33 7.78 5.61
N ASP A 89 1.05 7.54 5.95
CA ASP A 89 0.48 6.19 6.04
C ASP A 89 -0.21 5.74 4.76
N TYR A 90 -0.30 6.59 3.75
CA TYR A 90 -1.04 6.30 2.52
C TYR A 90 -0.55 5.05 1.79
N ALA A 91 0.75 4.80 1.74
CA ALA A 91 1.31 3.61 1.10
C ALA A 91 0.83 2.32 1.79
N PHE A 92 0.84 2.31 3.12
CA PHE A 92 0.34 1.19 3.93
C PHE A 92 -1.15 0.96 3.69
N PHE A 93 -1.94 2.03 3.70
CA PHE A 93 -3.39 1.95 3.43
C PHE A 93 -3.68 1.36 2.04
N TYR A 94 -3.04 1.89 1.00
CA TYR A 94 -3.30 1.45 -0.37
C TYR A 94 -2.92 -0.03 -0.59
N ARG A 95 -1.78 -0.45 -0.04
CA ARG A 95 -1.34 -1.85 -0.09
C ARG A 95 -2.30 -2.75 0.68
N ASP A 96 -2.61 -2.41 1.93
CA ASP A 96 -3.47 -3.24 2.77
C ASP A 96 -4.90 -3.35 2.19
N LEU A 97 -5.46 -2.23 1.68
CA LEU A 97 -6.72 -2.26 0.94
C LEU A 97 -6.66 -3.20 -0.27
N SER A 98 -5.55 -3.22 -1.00
CA SER A 98 -5.39 -4.09 -2.17
C SER A 98 -5.31 -5.57 -1.79
N GLU A 99 -4.66 -5.88 -0.67
CA GLU A 99 -4.50 -7.23 -0.16
C GLU A 99 -5.75 -7.72 0.60
N ASN A 100 -6.39 -6.87 1.38
CA ASN A 100 -7.45 -7.19 2.32
C ASN A 100 -8.74 -6.41 2.05
N MET A 101 -9.10 -6.22 0.78
CA MET A 101 -10.25 -5.38 0.36
C MET A 101 -11.53 -5.64 1.15
N LYS A 102 -11.81 -6.89 1.51
CA LYS A 102 -13.03 -7.27 2.25
C LYS A 102 -13.14 -6.57 3.60
N GLU A 103 -12.00 -6.29 4.24
CA GLU A 103 -11.95 -5.62 5.53
C GLU A 103 -12.32 -4.13 5.47
N TYR A 104 -12.23 -3.55 4.28
CA TYR A 104 -12.48 -2.11 4.06
C TYR A 104 -13.84 -1.82 3.44
N ILE A 105 -14.47 -2.78 2.76
CA ILE A 105 -15.77 -2.56 2.13
C ILE A 105 -16.82 -2.19 3.17
N GLY A 106 -17.48 -1.05 2.95
CA GLY A 106 -18.48 -0.48 3.85
C GLY A 106 -17.93 0.47 4.91
N LYS A 107 -16.60 0.55 5.08
CA LYS A 107 -15.95 1.48 6.01
C LYS A 107 -15.75 2.86 5.38
N THR A 108 -15.66 3.87 6.24
CA THR A 108 -15.39 5.25 5.85
C THR A 108 -13.93 5.57 6.11
N VAL A 109 -13.26 6.19 5.14
CA VAL A 109 -11.86 6.62 5.23
C VAL A 109 -11.76 8.12 5.05
N LYS A 110 -10.74 8.71 5.67
CA LYS A 110 -10.40 10.11 5.52
C LYS A 110 -8.91 10.24 5.20
N PHE A 111 -8.57 10.92 4.08
CA PHE A 111 -7.17 11.17 3.70
C PHE A 111 -7.06 12.33 2.70
N LYS A 112 -5.82 12.81 2.50
CA LYS A 112 -5.47 13.73 1.42
C LYS A 112 -4.91 12.99 0.23
N GLY A 113 -5.44 13.28 -0.96
CA GLY A 113 -4.98 12.68 -2.20
C GLY A 113 -4.87 13.67 -3.34
N MET A 114 -3.99 13.35 -4.26
CA MET A 114 -3.87 14.06 -5.53
C MET A 114 -4.90 13.52 -6.50
N VAL A 115 -5.52 14.42 -7.26
CA VAL A 115 -6.56 14.09 -8.24
C VAL A 115 -5.92 13.73 -9.58
N ALA A 116 -6.44 12.69 -10.20
CA ALA A 116 -6.30 12.44 -11.64
C ALA A 116 -7.68 12.45 -12.29
N THR A 117 -7.80 13.17 -13.40
CA THR A 117 -9.04 13.27 -14.19
C THR A 117 -8.88 12.59 -15.53
N ASP A 118 -9.96 12.02 -16.03
CA ASP A 118 -10.03 11.45 -17.39
C ASP A 118 -11.31 11.96 -18.07
N LYS A 119 -11.19 12.42 -19.30
CA LYS A 119 -12.32 12.95 -20.09
C LYS A 119 -13.43 11.92 -20.35
N ARG A 120 -13.11 10.63 -20.16
CA ARG A 120 -14.08 9.53 -20.30
C ARG A 120 -14.92 9.32 -19.06
N LEU A 121 -14.54 9.93 -17.92
CA LEU A 121 -15.30 9.83 -16.67
C LEU A 121 -16.41 10.88 -16.61
N PRO A 122 -17.53 10.60 -15.92
CA PRO A 122 -18.51 11.60 -15.56
C PRO A 122 -17.88 12.79 -14.79
N PRO A 123 -18.48 14.00 -14.84
CA PRO A 123 -17.89 15.20 -14.22
C PRO A 123 -17.71 15.13 -12.70
N ASP A 124 -18.45 14.27 -12.03
CA ASP A 124 -18.38 13.98 -10.59
C ASP A 124 -17.47 12.80 -10.26
N ASN A 125 -16.85 12.17 -11.25
CA ASN A 125 -15.95 11.05 -11.06
C ASN A 125 -14.52 11.47 -11.31
N VAL A 126 -13.65 11.13 -10.36
CA VAL A 126 -12.21 11.36 -10.40
C VAL A 126 -11.46 10.13 -9.90
N VAL A 127 -10.16 10.12 -10.04
CA VAL A 127 -9.29 9.19 -9.31
C VAL A 127 -8.56 9.99 -8.25
N VAL A 128 -8.53 9.48 -7.03
CA VAL A 128 -7.87 10.13 -5.89
C VAL A 128 -6.83 9.19 -5.31
N GLY A 129 -5.62 9.66 -5.20
CA GLY A 129 -4.52 8.84 -4.70
C GLY A 129 -3.23 9.61 -4.52
N ARG A 130 -2.13 8.89 -4.45
CA ARG A 130 -0.78 9.47 -4.33
C ARG A 130 0.22 8.70 -5.18
N HIS A 131 1.35 9.30 -5.46
CA HIS A 131 2.50 8.54 -5.93
C HIS A 131 3.05 7.72 -4.77
N VAL A 132 3.26 6.43 -5.01
CA VAL A 132 3.80 5.48 -4.04
C VAL A 132 5.11 4.95 -4.58
N MET A 133 6.13 4.95 -3.75
CA MET A 133 7.39 4.28 -3.99
C MET A 133 7.50 3.07 -3.04
N THR A 134 7.67 1.89 -3.62
CA THR A 134 7.80 0.67 -2.82
C THR A 134 9.25 0.37 -2.50
N CYS A 135 10.12 0.50 -3.48
CA CYS A 135 11.52 0.09 -3.31
C CYS A 135 12.55 1.12 -3.80
N CYS A 136 12.29 1.85 -4.87
CA CYS A 136 13.23 2.83 -5.41
C CYS A 136 12.51 3.80 -6.36
N GLU A 137 13.19 4.86 -6.79
CA GLU A 137 12.61 5.87 -7.69
C GLU A 137 12.05 5.29 -9.00
N ALA A 138 12.61 4.18 -9.48
CA ALA A 138 12.17 3.53 -10.73
C ALA A 138 10.80 2.88 -10.62
N ASP A 139 10.29 2.60 -9.41
CA ASP A 139 8.98 1.99 -9.19
C ASP A 139 7.89 2.98 -8.75
N ILE A 140 8.17 4.28 -8.78
CA ILE A 140 7.18 5.28 -8.41
C ILE A 140 5.96 5.18 -9.34
N GLN A 141 4.82 4.88 -8.75
CA GLN A 141 3.56 4.75 -9.47
C GLN A 141 2.45 5.57 -8.80
N TYR A 142 1.56 6.14 -9.63
CA TYR A 142 0.35 6.75 -9.09
C TYR A 142 -0.64 5.67 -8.66
N SER A 143 -0.82 5.54 -7.37
CA SER A 143 -1.70 4.58 -6.72
C SER A 143 -2.98 5.30 -6.29
N GLY A 144 -4.05 5.15 -7.07
CA GLY A 144 -5.30 5.86 -6.85
C GLY A 144 -6.52 4.97 -6.94
N LEU A 145 -7.60 5.42 -6.32
CA LEU A 145 -8.89 4.78 -6.27
C LEU A 145 -9.92 5.62 -7.03
N ALA A 146 -10.86 4.95 -7.70
CA ALA A 146 -12.03 5.62 -8.24
C ALA A 146 -12.78 6.35 -7.13
N CYS A 147 -13.18 7.58 -7.38
CA CYS A 147 -13.90 8.40 -6.43
C CYS A 147 -15.09 9.07 -7.10
N ILE A 148 -16.27 8.89 -6.51
CA ILE A 148 -17.51 9.58 -6.88
C ILE A 148 -17.68 10.72 -5.88
N LEU A 149 -17.62 11.95 -6.37
CA LEU A 149 -17.79 13.17 -5.58
C LEU A 149 -19.27 13.45 -5.33
N PRO A 150 -19.63 14.12 -4.21
CA PRO A 150 -21.03 14.46 -3.93
C PRO A 150 -21.61 15.48 -4.93
N ARG A 151 -20.72 16.20 -5.61
CA ARG A 151 -21.03 17.13 -6.71
C ARG A 151 -19.78 17.40 -7.55
N PRO A 152 -19.91 17.83 -8.80
CA PRO A 152 -18.75 18.27 -9.58
C PRO A 152 -18.05 19.47 -8.91
N LEU A 153 -16.75 19.39 -8.69
CA LEU A 153 -15.94 20.42 -8.05
C LEU A 153 -15.01 21.16 -9.03
N GLY A 154 -15.10 20.84 -10.34
CA GLY A 154 -14.24 21.44 -11.36
C GLY A 154 -12.74 21.15 -11.11
N LEU A 155 -12.42 19.98 -10.60
CA LEU A 155 -11.06 19.57 -10.29
C LEU A 155 -10.26 19.29 -11.55
N LYS A 156 -8.97 19.55 -11.47
CA LYS A 156 -7.99 19.24 -12.52
C LYS A 156 -7.01 18.19 -12.03
N THR A 157 -6.39 17.48 -12.94
CA THR A 157 -5.28 16.58 -12.63
C THR A 157 -4.19 17.34 -11.90
N ARG A 158 -3.69 16.76 -10.81
CA ARG A 158 -2.74 17.31 -9.81
C ARG A 158 -3.32 18.28 -8.79
N ASP A 159 -4.63 18.58 -8.81
CA ASP A 159 -5.24 19.22 -7.65
C ASP A 159 -5.16 18.30 -6.43
N TRP A 160 -5.05 18.88 -5.24
CA TRP A 160 -5.09 18.12 -4.00
C TRP A 160 -6.42 18.34 -3.29
N ILE A 161 -6.97 17.26 -2.77
CA ILE A 161 -8.22 17.27 -2.00
C ILE A 161 -8.08 16.42 -0.74
N GLU A 162 -8.74 16.85 0.32
CA GLU A 162 -9.04 16.03 1.49
C GLU A 162 -10.43 15.43 1.28
N ILE A 163 -10.55 14.13 1.42
CA ILE A 163 -11.83 13.43 1.28
C ILE A 163 -12.18 12.68 2.54
N THR A 164 -13.50 12.58 2.81
CA THR A 164 -14.11 11.59 3.68
C THR A 164 -15.05 10.78 2.81
N ALA A 165 -14.80 9.48 2.67
CA ALA A 165 -15.50 8.66 1.70
C ALA A 165 -15.74 7.25 2.21
N LYS A 166 -16.89 6.70 1.89
CA LYS A 166 -17.20 5.30 2.11
C LYS A 166 -16.61 4.45 0.99
N ILE A 167 -15.97 3.34 1.33
CA ILE A 167 -15.44 2.39 0.36
C ILE A 167 -16.53 1.40 -0.02
N GLU A 168 -16.89 1.35 -1.29
CA GLU A 168 -17.89 0.43 -1.82
C GLU A 168 -17.32 -0.41 -2.96
N LEU A 169 -17.76 -1.66 -3.08
CA LEU A 169 -17.39 -2.53 -4.19
C LEU A 169 -18.34 -2.28 -5.36
N LYS A 170 -17.90 -1.52 -6.35
CA LYS A 170 -18.72 -1.11 -7.52
C LYS A 170 -18.03 -1.41 -8.84
N GLN A 171 -18.85 -1.59 -9.88
CA GLN A 171 -18.39 -1.52 -11.27
C GLN A 171 -17.97 -0.08 -11.58
N HIS A 172 -16.77 0.10 -12.08
CA HIS A 172 -16.28 1.42 -12.49
C HIS A 172 -15.39 1.30 -13.71
N THR A 173 -15.41 2.32 -14.58
CA THR A 173 -14.74 2.29 -15.90
C THR A 173 -13.21 2.21 -15.82
N ILE A 174 -12.61 2.62 -14.69
CA ILE A 174 -11.17 2.48 -14.48
C ILE A 174 -10.75 1.05 -14.10
N TYR A 175 -11.71 0.22 -13.70
CA TYR A 175 -11.47 -1.18 -13.39
C TYR A 175 -11.97 -2.07 -14.53
N ARG A 176 -11.35 -3.22 -14.75
CA ARG A 176 -11.84 -4.23 -15.70
C ARG A 176 -13.10 -4.97 -15.20
N GLY A 177 -13.58 -4.64 -14.01
CA GLY A 177 -14.69 -5.27 -13.32
C GLY A 177 -15.14 -4.44 -12.12
N LYS A 178 -15.52 -5.12 -11.04
CA LYS A 178 -15.78 -4.46 -9.75
C LYS A 178 -14.49 -4.17 -9.03
N GLY A 179 -14.40 -3.00 -8.42
CA GLY A 179 -13.27 -2.58 -7.62
C GLY A 179 -13.70 -1.65 -6.47
N PRO A 180 -12.75 -1.28 -5.58
CA PRO A 180 -13.03 -0.38 -4.48
C PRO A 180 -13.24 1.04 -4.99
N VAL A 181 -14.46 1.56 -4.82
CA VAL A 181 -14.84 2.92 -5.21
C VAL A 181 -15.09 3.74 -3.95
N LEU A 182 -14.45 4.88 -3.87
CA LEU A 182 -14.68 5.89 -2.83
C LEU A 182 -15.96 6.66 -3.16
N VAL A 183 -16.99 6.51 -2.36
CA VAL A 183 -18.20 7.33 -2.43
C VAL A 183 -18.02 8.47 -1.43
N ALA A 184 -17.63 9.64 -1.92
CA ALA A 184 -17.27 10.75 -1.07
C ALA A 184 -18.50 11.39 -0.44
N GLU A 185 -18.52 11.47 0.88
CA GLU A 185 -19.47 12.26 1.68
C GLU A 185 -19.03 13.72 1.73
N ARG A 186 -17.71 13.93 1.81
CA ARG A 186 -17.08 15.26 1.83
C ARG A 186 -15.82 15.24 0.98
N ALA A 187 -15.64 16.29 0.19
CA ALA A 187 -14.44 16.51 -0.59
C ALA A 187 -14.14 18.02 -0.67
N GLU A 188 -12.95 18.40 -0.27
CA GLU A 188 -12.53 19.82 -0.24
C GLU A 188 -11.12 19.97 -0.80
N ARG A 189 -10.86 21.06 -1.51
CA ARG A 189 -9.49 21.40 -1.94
C ARG A 189 -8.60 21.63 -0.74
N CYS A 190 -7.40 21.11 -0.76
CA CYS A 190 -6.40 21.33 0.28
C CYS A 190 -5.02 21.62 -0.32
N THR A 191 -4.10 22.02 0.52
CA THR A 191 -2.67 22.10 0.16
C THR A 191 -2.08 20.69 0.07
N PRO A 192 -1.09 20.48 -0.80
CA PRO A 192 -0.31 19.25 -0.78
C PRO A 192 0.28 18.98 0.61
N PRO A 193 0.49 17.73 1.00
CA PRO A 193 1.30 17.42 2.17
C PRO A 193 2.78 17.79 1.91
N ASP A 194 3.55 17.94 2.98
CA ASP A 194 4.98 18.26 2.88
C ASP A 194 5.71 17.16 2.09
N GLU A 195 5.41 15.92 2.37
CA GLU A 195 5.89 14.76 1.61
C GLU A 195 4.80 14.27 0.65
N GLN A 196 4.94 14.61 -0.62
CA GLN A 196 3.96 14.23 -1.64
C GLN A 196 4.10 12.78 -2.09
N LEU A 197 5.29 12.22 -1.99
CA LEU A 197 5.58 10.81 -2.27
C LEU A 197 5.29 9.97 -1.03
N ALA A 198 4.43 8.99 -1.16
CA ALA A 198 4.16 8.04 -0.09
C ALA A 198 5.13 6.86 -0.17
N THR A 199 5.71 6.49 0.96
CA THR A 199 6.70 5.40 1.06
C THR A 199 6.34 4.45 2.21
N PHE A 200 6.99 3.30 2.23
CA PHE A 200 7.01 2.42 3.40
C PHE A 200 8.25 2.78 4.22
N TYR A 201 8.06 3.40 5.39
CA TYR A 201 9.14 3.87 6.28
C TYR A 201 9.69 2.80 7.21
#